data_abaf0875345c49d9fbba2a13ce1a9761
#
_entry.id   abaf0875345c49d9fbba2a13ce1a9761
#
_cell.length_a   1.000
_cell.length_b   1.000
_cell.length_c   1.000
_cell.angle_alpha   90.00
_cell.angle_beta   90.00
_cell.angle_gamma   90.00
#
_symmetry.space_group_name_H-M   'P 1'
#
loop_
_entity.id
_entity.type
_entity.pdbx_description
1 polymer ?
#
loop_
_entity_poly.entity_id
_entity_poly.type
_entity_poly.pdbx_seq_one_letter_code
_entity_poly.pdbx_strand_id
1 'polypeptide(L)'
;MYDRKWKKAKLPQKINYPKDTFKSLKLESSLTKILSNPNVCDKKWIWEQYDHTVMGDTIQKPGGDAGVVRVHGTEKAVAACVDSSATYCFAHPLTGGKQVVCE
;
A
#
# COMPACT_ATOMS: atom_id res chain seq x y z
N MET A 1 23.65 -9.30 -14.84
CA MET A 1 22.75 -9.09 -13.68
C MET A 1 23.35 -7.96 -12.84
N TYR A 2 22.63 -6.87 -12.63
CA TYR A 2 23.17 -5.70 -11.92
C TYR A 2 22.95 -5.89 -10.41
N ASP A 3 24.03 -6.20 -9.69
CA ASP A 3 23.98 -6.41 -8.23
C ASP A 3 24.21 -5.07 -7.51
N ARG A 4 23.13 -4.47 -6.99
CA ARG A 4 23.23 -3.26 -6.16
C ARG A 4 23.71 -3.61 -4.77
N LYS A 5 24.91 -3.14 -4.43
CA LYS A 5 25.39 -3.22 -3.05
C LYS A 5 24.43 -2.45 -2.12
N TRP A 6 23.90 -3.12 -1.14
CA TRP A 6 23.08 -2.50 -0.10
C TRP A 6 23.72 -2.69 1.29
N LYS A 7 23.46 -1.78 2.18
CA LYS A 7 23.88 -1.89 3.58
C LYS A 7 22.64 -2.08 4.44
N LYS A 8 22.66 -3.07 5.32
CA LYS A 8 21.59 -3.26 6.29
C LYS A 8 21.51 -2.00 7.17
N ALA A 9 20.33 -1.36 7.20
CA ALA A 9 20.09 -0.26 8.09
C ALA A 9 20.19 -0.76 9.55
N LYS A 10 20.79 0.02 10.42
CA LYS A 10 20.71 -0.25 11.86
C LYS A 10 19.26 -0.04 12.28
N LEU A 11 18.55 -1.14 12.48
CA LEU A 11 17.22 -1.06 13.04
C LEU A 11 17.27 -0.42 14.42
N PRO A 12 16.36 0.48 14.77
CA PRO A 12 16.25 0.96 16.14
C PRO A 12 16.06 -0.26 17.04
N GLN A 13 16.76 -0.24 18.17
CA GLN A 13 16.53 -1.24 19.19
C GLN A 13 15.03 -1.26 19.54
N LYS A 14 14.53 -2.44 19.86
CA LYS A 14 13.14 -2.73 20.22
C LYS A 14 12.42 -1.52 20.79
N ILE A 15 11.41 -1.02 20.08
CA ILE A 15 10.61 0.09 20.58
C ILE A 15 9.85 -0.42 21.81
N ASN A 16 10.31 -0.01 22.97
CA ASN A 16 9.58 -0.30 24.22
C ASN A 16 8.47 0.74 24.36
N TYR A 17 7.27 0.39 23.96
CA TYR A 17 6.11 1.19 24.33
C TYR A 17 5.92 1.13 25.86
N PRO A 18 5.75 2.25 26.55
CA PRO A 18 5.34 2.24 27.94
C PRO A 18 4.09 1.38 28.12
N LYS A 19 4.07 0.53 29.14
CA LYS A 19 2.96 -0.44 29.38
C LYS A 19 1.57 0.20 29.41
N ASP A 20 1.51 1.48 29.69
CA ASP A 20 0.27 2.26 29.80
C ASP A 20 -0.07 3.09 28.56
N THR A 21 0.74 3.04 27.50
CA THR A 21 0.51 3.82 26.26
C THR A 21 -0.88 3.56 25.66
N PHE A 22 -1.36 2.32 25.77
CA PHE A 22 -2.65 1.93 25.22
C PHE A 22 -3.82 2.05 26.19
N LYS A 23 -3.57 2.15 27.51
CA LYS A 23 -4.63 2.24 28.52
C LYS A 23 -5.38 3.58 28.50
N SER A 24 -4.70 4.64 28.06
CA SER A 24 -5.27 5.99 27.98
C SER A 24 -5.94 6.29 26.64
N LEU A 25 -5.85 5.39 25.66
CA LEU A 25 -6.43 5.60 24.34
C LEU A 25 -7.96 5.43 24.40
N LYS A 26 -8.68 6.49 24.10
CA LYS A 26 -10.11 6.42 23.85
C LYS A 26 -10.34 5.90 22.43
N LEU A 27 -11.03 4.77 22.30
CA LEU A 27 -11.26 4.09 21.03
C LEU A 27 -11.86 5.03 19.97
N GLU A 28 -12.93 5.76 20.32
CA GLU A 28 -13.61 6.68 19.40
C GLU A 28 -12.69 7.78 18.86
N SER A 29 -11.94 8.45 19.75
CA SER A 29 -11.03 9.53 19.34
C SER A 29 -9.86 9.00 18.53
N SER A 30 -9.39 7.80 18.81
CA SER A 30 -8.30 7.15 18.04
C SER A 30 -8.78 6.74 16.65
N LEU A 31 -9.98 6.16 16.56
CA LEU A 31 -10.59 5.80 15.29
C LEU A 31 -10.84 7.05 14.43
N THR A 32 -11.41 8.10 15.00
CA THR A 32 -11.64 9.36 14.29
C THR A 32 -10.34 9.96 13.76
N LYS A 33 -9.26 9.94 14.55
CA LYS A 33 -7.94 10.43 14.12
C LYS A 33 -7.35 9.60 12.97
N ILE A 34 -7.53 8.28 13.00
CA ILE A 34 -7.06 7.40 11.93
C ILE A 34 -7.85 7.69 10.65
N LEU A 35 -9.18 7.67 10.72
CA LEU A 35 -10.05 7.86 9.56
C LEU A 35 -9.96 9.26 8.94
N SER A 36 -9.65 10.27 9.75
CA SER A 36 -9.42 11.64 9.25
C SER A 36 -8.00 11.87 8.71
N ASN A 37 -7.13 10.87 8.77
CA ASN A 37 -5.77 11.01 8.24
C ASN A 37 -5.81 10.95 6.70
N PRO A 38 -5.19 11.92 5.99
CA PRO A 38 -5.15 11.93 4.52
C PRO A 38 -4.57 10.66 3.89
N ASN A 39 -3.71 9.92 4.61
CA ASN A 39 -3.15 8.66 4.12
C ASN A 39 -4.13 7.48 4.14
N VAL A 40 -5.20 7.60 4.92
CA VAL A 40 -6.20 6.52 5.10
C VAL A 40 -7.55 6.87 4.44
N CYS A 41 -7.78 8.15 4.13
CA CYS A 41 -9.05 8.57 3.54
C CYS A 41 -9.23 8.00 2.12
N ASP A 42 -10.49 7.84 1.73
CA ASP A 42 -10.86 7.47 0.37
C ASP A 42 -10.32 8.48 -0.66
N LYS A 43 -9.74 7.98 -1.73
CA LYS A 43 -9.16 8.77 -2.83
C LYS A 43 -10.08 8.84 -4.05
N LYS A 44 -11.32 8.43 -3.91
CA LYS A 44 -12.30 8.36 -5.01
C LYS A 44 -12.39 9.67 -5.80
N TRP A 45 -12.43 10.80 -5.12
CA TRP A 45 -12.49 12.12 -5.74
C TRP A 45 -11.28 12.43 -6.65
N ILE A 46 -10.12 11.81 -6.43
CA ILE A 46 -8.93 11.99 -7.27
C ILE A 46 -9.12 11.28 -8.60
N TRP A 47 -9.44 9.98 -8.58
CA TRP A 47 -9.51 9.20 -9.80
C TRP A 47 -10.81 9.42 -10.60
N GLU A 48 -11.89 9.89 -9.97
CA GLU A 48 -13.11 10.28 -10.68
C GLU A 48 -12.93 11.49 -11.62
N GLN A 49 -11.87 12.28 -11.43
CA GLN A 49 -11.56 13.41 -12.30
C GLN A 49 -10.90 12.98 -13.63
N TYR A 50 -10.48 11.73 -13.73
CA TYR A 50 -9.78 11.21 -14.90
C TYR A 50 -10.60 10.12 -15.58
N ASP A 51 -10.43 10.02 -16.89
CA ASP A 51 -11.00 8.91 -17.65
C ASP A 51 -10.17 7.65 -17.40
N HIS A 52 -10.74 6.72 -16.65
CA HIS A 52 -10.15 5.42 -16.34
C HIS A 52 -10.73 4.29 -17.22
N THR A 53 -11.56 4.63 -18.20
CA THR A 53 -12.20 3.67 -19.10
C THR A 53 -11.75 3.82 -20.56
N VAL A 54 -10.64 4.52 -20.78
CA VAL A 54 -10.07 4.73 -22.12
C VAL A 54 -9.98 3.41 -22.88
N MET A 55 -10.44 3.42 -24.12
CA MET A 55 -10.55 2.25 -25.03
C MET A 55 -11.49 1.13 -24.56
N GLY A 56 -12.16 1.28 -23.41
CA GLY A 56 -13.10 0.28 -22.89
C GLY A 56 -12.47 -1.01 -22.39
N ASP A 57 -11.16 -1.02 -22.17
CA ASP A 57 -10.42 -2.21 -21.74
C ASP A 57 -10.25 -2.34 -20.23
N THR A 58 -10.76 -1.41 -19.45
CA THR A 58 -10.76 -1.47 -17.99
C THR A 58 -11.77 -2.49 -17.49
N ILE A 59 -11.29 -3.58 -16.90
CA ILE A 59 -12.13 -4.63 -16.29
C ILE A 59 -12.41 -4.31 -14.83
N GLN A 60 -11.36 -4.02 -14.05
CA GLN A 60 -11.46 -3.60 -12.65
C GLN A 60 -11.19 -2.11 -12.55
N LYS A 61 -12.21 -1.36 -12.13
CA LYS A 61 -12.12 0.09 -11.91
C LYS A 61 -11.24 0.41 -10.71
N PRO A 62 -10.70 1.66 -10.62
CA PRO A 62 -10.02 2.14 -9.43
C PRO A 62 -10.87 1.95 -8.17
N GLY A 63 -10.21 1.70 -7.03
CA GLY A 63 -10.86 1.45 -5.73
C GLY A 63 -10.91 -0.02 -5.32
N GLY A 64 -10.42 -0.95 -6.16
CA GLY A 64 -10.17 -2.34 -5.80
C GLY A 64 -8.71 -2.60 -5.45
N ASP A 65 -8.39 -3.85 -5.11
CA ASP A 65 -7.03 -4.26 -4.70
C ASP A 65 -6.04 -4.31 -5.88
N ALA A 66 -6.54 -4.44 -7.11
CA ALA A 66 -5.74 -4.47 -8.32
C ALA A 66 -6.40 -3.68 -9.44
N GLY A 67 -5.60 -3.07 -10.29
CA GLY A 67 -6.04 -2.60 -11.60
C GLY A 67 -6.05 -3.76 -12.58
N VAL A 68 -7.16 -4.02 -13.28
CA VAL A 68 -7.25 -5.09 -14.28
C VAL A 68 -7.65 -4.50 -15.61
N VAL A 69 -6.82 -4.74 -16.61
CA VAL A 69 -7.01 -4.23 -17.98
C VAL A 69 -6.99 -5.39 -18.97
N ARG A 70 -7.94 -5.40 -19.87
CA ARG A 70 -7.97 -6.35 -20.99
C ARG A 70 -6.83 -6.06 -21.95
N VAL A 71 -6.21 -7.11 -22.47
CA VAL A 71 -5.32 -6.98 -23.62
C VAL A 71 -6.19 -6.86 -24.86
N HIS A 72 -6.23 -5.68 -25.45
CA HIS A 72 -7.11 -5.32 -26.56
C HIS A 72 -7.10 -6.37 -27.68
N GLY A 73 -8.29 -6.75 -28.15
CA GLY A 73 -8.45 -7.75 -29.21
C GLY A 73 -8.16 -9.19 -28.81
N THR A 74 -8.06 -9.50 -27.50
CA THR A 74 -7.81 -10.84 -26.97
C THR A 74 -8.74 -11.19 -25.80
N GLU A 75 -8.80 -12.47 -25.44
CA GLU A 75 -9.45 -12.97 -24.22
C GLU A 75 -8.54 -12.90 -22.97
N LYS A 76 -7.41 -12.20 -23.06
CA LYS A 76 -6.44 -12.07 -21.98
C LYS A 76 -6.61 -10.75 -21.24
N ALA A 77 -6.19 -10.74 -19.97
CA ALA A 77 -6.13 -9.55 -19.15
C ALA A 77 -4.81 -9.50 -18.37
N VAL A 78 -4.42 -8.31 -17.97
CA VAL A 78 -3.30 -8.06 -17.07
C VAL A 78 -3.85 -7.47 -15.80
N ALA A 79 -3.51 -8.06 -14.66
CA ALA A 79 -3.77 -7.52 -13.34
C ALA A 79 -2.46 -6.97 -12.77
N ALA A 80 -2.52 -5.77 -12.19
CA ALA A 80 -1.38 -5.14 -11.53
C ALA A 80 -1.83 -4.61 -10.17
N CYS A 81 -1.13 -5.00 -9.13
CA CYS A 81 -1.26 -4.44 -7.80
C CYS A 81 0.04 -3.76 -7.37
N VAL A 82 -0.09 -2.77 -6.51
CA VAL A 82 1.05 -2.06 -5.93
C VAL A 82 0.87 -2.09 -4.43
N ASP A 83 1.76 -2.79 -3.77
CA ASP A 83 1.74 -2.94 -2.34
C ASP A 83 3.15 -2.90 -1.79
N SER A 84 3.45 -1.98 -0.91
CA SER A 84 4.71 -1.98 -0.16
C SER A 84 4.76 -0.91 0.91
N SER A 85 5.47 -1.20 2.02
CA SER A 85 5.95 -0.18 2.94
C SER A 85 7.38 0.19 2.59
N ALA A 86 7.58 1.35 1.99
CA ALA A 86 8.91 1.85 1.62
C ALA A 86 9.87 1.89 2.82
N THR A 87 9.35 2.24 4.01
CA THR A 87 10.13 2.29 5.25
C THR A 87 10.63 0.90 5.67
N TYR A 88 9.81 -0.13 5.56
CA TYR A 88 10.20 -1.50 5.91
C TYR A 88 11.18 -2.08 4.89
N CYS A 89 10.93 -1.83 3.60
CA CYS A 89 11.85 -2.24 2.54
C CYS A 89 13.20 -1.55 2.67
N PHE A 90 13.24 -0.28 3.04
CA PHE A 90 14.48 0.45 3.30
C PHE A 90 15.24 -0.10 4.51
N ALA A 91 14.54 -0.38 5.60
CA ALA A 91 15.14 -0.91 6.83
C ALA A 91 15.71 -2.32 6.63
N HIS A 92 14.98 -3.19 5.95
CA HIS A 92 15.41 -4.57 5.69
C HIS A 92 14.79 -5.10 4.39
N PRO A 93 15.49 -4.95 3.24
CA PRO A 93 14.93 -5.25 1.91
C PRO A 93 14.35 -6.66 1.77
N LEU A 94 15.03 -7.67 2.28
CA LEU A 94 14.56 -9.05 2.20
C LEU A 94 13.24 -9.26 2.99
N THR A 95 13.15 -8.73 4.19
CA THR A 95 11.93 -8.86 5.02
C THR A 95 10.80 -8.00 4.47
N GLY A 96 11.09 -6.76 4.05
CA GLY A 96 10.12 -5.89 3.40
C GLY A 96 9.56 -6.50 2.12
N GLY A 97 10.41 -7.08 1.28
CA GLY A 97 9.97 -7.77 0.07
C GLY A 97 9.11 -9.01 0.36
N LYS A 98 9.45 -9.81 1.39
CA LYS A 98 8.61 -10.94 1.81
C LYS A 98 7.24 -10.47 2.31
N GLN A 99 7.19 -9.37 3.05
CA GLN A 99 5.96 -8.80 3.56
C GLN A 99 5.02 -8.37 2.44
N VAL A 100 5.55 -7.71 1.42
CA VAL A 100 4.77 -7.31 0.21
C VAL A 100 4.14 -8.51 -0.50
N VAL A 101 4.81 -9.67 -0.50
CA VAL A 101 4.28 -10.88 -1.13
C VAL A 101 3.25 -11.60 -0.25
N CYS A 102 3.31 -11.41 1.07
CA CYS A 102 2.39 -12.04 2.02
C CYS A 102 1.10 -11.23 2.23
N GLU A 103 1.10 -9.95 1.86
CA GLU A 103 -0.01 -9.04 1.97
C GLU A 103 -0.97 -9.16 0.78
#